data_db4befa03edf7f9444c9cb00b4acdf6f
#
_entry.id   db4befa03edf7f9444c9cb00b4acdf6f
#
_cell.length_a   1.000
_cell.length_b   1.000
_cell.length_c   1.000
_cell.angle_alpha   90.00
_cell.angle_beta   90.00
_cell.angle_gamma   90.00
#
_symmetry.space_group_name_H-M   'P 1'
#
loop_
_entity.id
_entity.type
_entity.pdbx_description
1 polymer ?
#
loop_
_entity_poly.entity_id
_entity_poly.type
_entity_poly.pdbx_seq_one_letter_code
_entity_poly.pdbx_strand_id
1 'polypeptide(L)'
;GTTTAAQVLSKKLDIPFLSTGSIFRDMAKEKGMSVLEFSKFAENNTEIDNEIDKRQAEIAKISDNLIVEGRLSAYFIDADLKIWMYAPFEIRANRICDREIKSFETASQEIKIREESEASRYLDIHNIDINNFDIYDLMLNTNRFNPDSIANIILTTLKVI
;
A
#
# COMPACT_ATOMS: atom_id res chain seq x y z
N GLY A 1 -4.47 2.14 -7.99
CA GLY A 1 -4.50 0.73 -8.33
C GLY A 1 -4.81 -0.20 -7.16
N THR A 2 -3.95 -0.25 -6.16
CA THR A 2 -4.08 -1.19 -5.03
C THR A 2 -5.34 -0.94 -4.20
N THR A 3 -5.59 0.29 -3.82
CA THR A 3 -6.78 0.66 -3.02
C THR A 3 -8.07 0.37 -3.79
N THR A 4 -8.12 0.69 -5.08
CA THR A 4 -9.30 0.42 -5.92
C THR A 4 -9.57 -1.07 -6.04
N ALA A 5 -8.54 -1.89 -6.26
CA ALA A 5 -8.66 -3.34 -6.30
C ALA A 5 -9.14 -3.91 -4.95
N ALA A 6 -8.62 -3.41 -3.83
CA ALA A 6 -9.06 -3.79 -2.48
C ALA A 6 -10.53 -3.46 -2.24
N GLN A 7 -11.00 -2.30 -2.69
CA GLN A 7 -12.40 -1.91 -2.59
C GLN A 7 -13.33 -2.83 -3.41
N VAL A 8 -12.95 -3.16 -4.64
CA VAL A 8 -13.72 -4.08 -5.49
C VAL A 8 -13.79 -5.47 -4.85
N LEU A 9 -12.65 -5.98 -4.36
CA LEU A 9 -12.58 -7.27 -3.68
C LEU A 9 -13.42 -7.28 -2.40
N SER A 10 -13.35 -6.23 -1.60
CA SER A 10 -14.15 -6.05 -0.38
C SER A 10 -15.65 -6.15 -0.67
N LYS A 11 -16.12 -5.52 -1.73
CA LYS A 11 -17.52 -5.59 -2.15
C LYS A 11 -17.92 -7.00 -2.61
N LYS A 12 -17.05 -7.67 -3.38
CA LYS A 12 -17.34 -9.02 -3.90
C LYS A 12 -17.39 -10.08 -2.81
N LEU A 13 -16.55 -9.94 -1.77
CA LEU A 13 -16.49 -10.86 -0.64
C LEU A 13 -17.38 -10.46 0.53
N ASP A 14 -17.93 -9.25 0.53
CA ASP A 14 -18.65 -8.66 1.66
C ASP A 14 -17.83 -8.70 2.97
N ILE A 15 -16.57 -8.29 2.88
CA ILE A 15 -15.67 -8.18 4.03
C ILE A 15 -15.01 -6.80 4.07
N PRO A 16 -14.66 -6.29 5.28
CA PRO A 16 -14.04 -4.98 5.40
C PRO A 16 -12.62 -4.96 4.84
N PHE A 17 -12.13 -3.78 4.50
CA PHE A 17 -10.72 -3.56 4.19
C PHE A 17 -10.12 -2.41 4.99
N LEU A 18 -8.82 -2.48 5.22
CA LEU A 18 -8.00 -1.47 5.89
C LEU A 18 -6.90 -1.00 4.93
N SER A 19 -6.75 0.31 4.77
CA SER A 19 -5.66 0.91 3.97
C SER A 19 -4.69 1.66 4.88
N THR A 20 -3.47 1.18 4.98
CA THR A 20 -2.41 1.87 5.75
C THR A 20 -1.98 3.17 5.10
N GLY A 21 -2.04 3.25 3.77
CA GLY A 21 -1.80 4.50 3.04
C GLY A 21 -2.83 5.58 3.37
N SER A 22 -4.09 5.20 3.61
CA SER A 22 -5.11 6.14 4.07
C SER A 22 -4.79 6.66 5.47
N ILE A 23 -4.38 5.80 6.38
CA ILE A 23 -3.96 6.20 7.74
C ILE A 23 -2.82 7.22 7.67
N PHE A 24 -1.82 6.96 6.85
CA PHE A 24 -0.69 7.87 6.66
C PHE A 24 -1.12 9.24 6.13
N ARG A 25 -2.01 9.26 5.13
CA ARG A 25 -2.55 10.51 4.58
C ARG A 25 -3.37 11.30 5.59
N ASP A 26 -4.17 10.63 6.39
CA ASP A 26 -4.97 11.25 7.45
C ASP A 26 -4.08 11.85 8.53
N MET A 27 -3.04 11.16 8.95
CA MET A 27 -2.04 11.67 9.89
C MET A 27 -1.30 12.91 9.34
N ALA A 28 -0.93 12.91 8.05
CA ALA A 28 -0.34 14.06 7.39
C ALA A 28 -1.28 15.27 7.43
N LYS A 29 -2.54 15.05 7.12
CA LYS A 29 -3.57 16.09 7.13
C LYS A 29 -3.81 16.68 8.53
N GLU A 30 -3.84 15.84 9.56
CA GLU A 30 -3.95 16.26 10.96
C GLU A 30 -2.79 17.18 11.37
N LYS A 31 -1.61 16.97 10.81
CA LYS A 31 -0.41 17.79 11.04
C LYS A 31 -0.32 19.02 10.13
N GLY A 32 -1.29 19.22 9.24
CA GLY A 32 -1.26 20.31 8.26
C GLY A 32 -0.15 20.16 7.21
N MET A 33 0.32 18.94 6.96
CA MET A 33 1.40 18.62 6.02
C MET A 33 0.87 17.97 4.75
N SER A 34 1.56 18.21 3.61
CA SER A 34 1.40 17.37 2.43
C SER A 34 1.93 15.96 2.71
N VAL A 35 1.54 14.99 1.90
CA VAL A 35 2.08 13.62 2.01
C VAL A 35 3.60 13.61 1.82
N LEU A 36 4.11 14.44 0.93
CA LEU A 36 5.56 14.59 0.71
C LEU A 36 6.29 15.16 1.94
N GLU A 37 5.76 16.25 2.51
CA GLU A 37 6.30 16.84 3.74
C GLU A 37 6.25 15.86 4.91
N PHE A 38 5.14 15.14 5.05
CA PHE A 38 4.97 14.15 6.11
C PHE A 38 5.89 12.94 5.94
N SER A 39 6.17 12.52 4.72
CA SER A 39 7.16 11.47 4.42
C SER A 39 8.55 11.87 4.90
N LYS A 40 8.98 13.10 4.64
CA LYS A 40 10.25 13.63 5.14
C LYS A 40 10.27 13.77 6.66
N PHE A 41 9.17 14.24 7.23
CA PHE A 41 9.01 14.33 8.69
C PHE A 41 9.11 12.96 9.36
N ALA A 42 8.53 11.92 8.77
CA ALA A 42 8.57 10.55 9.28
C ALA A 42 9.98 9.95 9.27
N GLU A 43 10.90 10.40 8.41
CA GLU A 43 12.30 9.95 8.40
C GLU A 43 13.01 10.22 9.73
N ASN A 44 12.62 11.29 10.42
CA ASN A 44 13.18 11.69 11.72
C ASN A 44 12.26 11.38 12.92
N ASN A 45 11.13 10.72 12.68
CA ASN A 45 10.12 10.41 13.70
C ASN A 45 9.65 8.97 13.53
N THR A 46 10.44 8.02 14.01
CA THR A 46 10.20 6.57 13.86
C THR A 46 8.90 6.09 14.50
N GLU A 47 8.38 6.82 15.47
CA GLU A 47 7.10 6.52 16.09
C GLU A 47 5.91 6.54 15.14
N ILE A 48 6.00 7.27 14.02
CA ILE A 48 4.91 7.35 13.02
C ILE A 48 4.71 6.01 12.33
N ASP A 49 5.77 5.43 11.76
CA ASP A 49 5.70 4.13 11.11
C ASP A 49 5.36 3.02 12.11
N ASN A 50 5.93 3.05 13.30
CA ASN A 50 5.61 2.10 14.36
C ASN A 50 4.14 2.18 14.79
N GLU A 51 3.55 3.36 14.88
CA GLU A 51 2.14 3.54 15.23
C GLU A 51 1.22 2.96 14.15
N ILE A 52 1.53 3.17 12.88
CA ILE A 52 0.77 2.61 11.75
C ILE A 52 0.83 1.08 11.78
N ASP A 53 2.01 0.52 11.93
CA ASP A 53 2.23 -0.93 11.94
C ASP A 53 1.53 -1.60 13.13
N LYS A 54 1.57 -0.97 14.29
CA LYS A 54 0.86 -1.42 15.47
C LYS A 54 -0.65 -1.44 15.28
N ARG A 55 -1.22 -0.36 14.73
CA ARG A 55 -2.66 -0.26 14.48
C ARG A 55 -3.15 -1.33 13.52
N GLN A 56 -2.45 -1.55 12.40
CA GLN A 56 -2.86 -2.59 11.45
C GLN A 56 -2.77 -3.99 12.04
N ALA A 57 -1.74 -4.29 12.81
CA ALA A 57 -1.57 -5.59 13.46
C ALA A 57 -2.67 -5.86 14.51
N GLU A 58 -3.04 -4.85 15.30
CA GLU A 58 -4.11 -4.95 16.29
C GLU A 58 -5.47 -5.21 15.63
N ILE A 59 -5.79 -4.48 14.56
CA ILE A 59 -7.04 -4.67 13.81
C ILE A 59 -7.09 -6.05 13.16
N ALA A 60 -5.98 -6.52 12.60
CA ALA A 60 -5.90 -7.85 11.98
C ALA A 60 -6.14 -8.98 12.98
N LYS A 61 -5.65 -8.85 14.22
CA LYS A 61 -5.81 -9.86 15.27
C LYS A 61 -7.25 -10.06 15.72
N ILE A 62 -8.06 -9.01 15.69
CA ILE A 62 -9.46 -9.04 16.15
C ILE A 62 -10.47 -9.26 15.02
N SER A 63 -10.00 -9.34 13.79
CA SER A 63 -10.85 -9.48 12.59
C SER A 63 -10.76 -10.91 12.06
N ASP A 64 -11.89 -11.58 11.88
CA ASP A 64 -11.96 -12.93 11.31
C ASP A 64 -11.66 -12.92 9.80
N ASN A 65 -12.19 -11.92 9.09
CA ASN A 65 -11.97 -11.72 7.67
C ASN A 65 -11.66 -10.26 7.40
N LEU A 66 -10.52 -9.99 6.79
CA LEU A 66 -10.05 -8.64 6.52
C LEU A 66 -9.16 -8.61 5.28
N ILE A 67 -9.35 -7.58 4.47
CA ILE A 67 -8.41 -7.21 3.42
C ILE A 67 -7.56 -6.07 3.95
N VAL A 68 -6.24 -6.22 3.91
CA VAL A 68 -5.31 -5.16 4.31
C VAL A 68 -4.49 -4.72 3.10
N GLU A 69 -4.47 -3.44 2.85
CA GLU A 69 -3.69 -2.82 1.78
C GLU A 69 -2.64 -1.91 2.40
N GLY A 70 -1.39 -2.13 2.05
CA GLY A 70 -0.26 -1.33 2.51
C GLY A 70 1.08 -1.89 2.07
N ARG A 71 2.11 -1.03 2.06
CA ARG A 71 3.45 -1.39 1.59
C ARG A 71 4.11 -2.51 2.39
N LEU A 72 3.89 -2.54 3.70
CA LEU A 72 4.52 -3.47 4.63
C LEU A 72 3.55 -4.46 5.26
N SER A 73 2.28 -4.41 4.91
CA SER A 73 1.24 -5.22 5.56
C SER A 73 1.57 -6.72 5.54
N ALA A 74 2.13 -7.22 4.44
CA ALA A 74 2.52 -8.61 4.31
C ALA A 74 3.63 -9.06 5.27
N TYR A 75 4.42 -8.13 5.80
CA TYR A 75 5.47 -8.43 6.79
C TYR A 75 4.92 -8.51 8.22
N PHE A 76 3.85 -7.79 8.53
CA PHE A 76 3.31 -7.67 9.88
C PHE A 76 2.07 -8.48 10.16
N ILE A 77 1.43 -9.00 9.11
CA ILE A 77 0.17 -9.72 9.21
C ILE A 77 0.37 -11.14 8.71
N ASP A 78 -0.08 -12.10 9.51
CA ASP A 78 -0.16 -13.51 9.12
C ASP A 78 -1.44 -13.70 8.27
N ALA A 79 -1.30 -13.50 6.97
CA ALA A 79 -2.40 -13.56 6.02
C ALA A 79 -2.42 -14.88 5.27
N ASP A 80 -3.62 -15.35 4.90
CA ASP A 80 -3.80 -16.55 4.07
C ASP A 80 -3.26 -16.37 2.66
N LEU A 81 -3.24 -15.14 2.15
CA LEU A 81 -2.74 -14.80 0.81
C LEU A 81 -2.04 -13.45 0.84
N LYS A 82 -0.79 -13.41 0.42
CA LYS A 82 0.04 -12.21 0.33
C LYS A 82 0.29 -11.85 -1.13
N ILE A 83 -0.14 -10.66 -1.52
CA ILE A 83 -0.11 -10.22 -2.92
C ILE A 83 0.70 -8.94 -3.07
N TRP A 84 1.63 -8.92 -4.02
CA TRP A 84 2.29 -7.71 -4.47
C TRP A 84 1.65 -7.19 -5.75
N MET A 85 1.18 -5.95 -5.72
CA MET A 85 0.66 -5.27 -6.91
C MET A 85 1.63 -4.19 -7.38
N TYR A 86 1.92 -4.16 -8.66
CA TYR A 86 2.85 -3.20 -9.27
C TYR A 86 2.32 -2.62 -10.57
N ALA A 87 2.91 -1.53 -10.99
CA ALA A 87 2.75 -0.97 -12.31
C ALA A 87 4.05 -0.29 -12.74
N PRO A 88 4.35 -0.20 -14.04
CA PRO A 88 5.49 0.57 -14.53
C PRO A 88 5.47 2.00 -13.98
N PHE A 89 6.65 2.56 -13.75
CA PHE A 89 6.80 3.90 -13.16
C PHE A 89 5.99 4.97 -13.90
N GLU A 90 6.09 4.98 -15.23
CA GLU A 90 5.38 5.93 -16.08
C GLU A 90 3.85 5.86 -15.91
N ILE A 91 3.32 4.65 -15.79
CA ILE A 91 1.88 4.43 -15.54
C ILE A 91 1.47 4.97 -14.16
N ARG A 92 2.31 4.76 -13.15
CA ARG A 92 2.06 5.28 -11.80
C ARG A 92 2.09 6.81 -11.76
N ALA A 93 3.04 7.42 -12.46
CA ALA A 93 3.12 8.87 -12.57
C ALA A 93 1.89 9.46 -13.29
N ASN A 94 1.48 8.88 -14.40
CA ASN A 94 0.27 9.31 -15.13
C ASN A 94 -0.99 9.22 -14.26
N ARG A 95 -1.15 8.16 -13.48
CA ARG A 95 -2.29 8.01 -12.55
C ARG A 95 -2.34 9.11 -11.48
N ILE A 96 -1.18 9.55 -11.02
CA ILE A 96 -1.10 10.66 -10.06
C ILE A 96 -1.42 11.99 -10.73
N CYS A 97 -0.92 12.22 -11.97
CA CYS A 97 -1.28 13.40 -12.74
C CYS A 97 -2.79 13.56 -12.87
N ASP A 98 -3.47 12.49 -13.27
CA ASP A 98 -4.93 12.49 -13.47
C ASP A 98 -5.70 12.70 -12.17
N ARG A 99 -5.26 12.08 -11.08
CA ARG A 99 -5.94 12.16 -9.78
C ARG A 99 -5.73 13.49 -9.06
N GLU A 100 -4.53 14.05 -9.15
CA GLU A 100 -4.11 15.20 -8.34
C GLU A 100 -3.93 16.48 -9.16
N ILE A 101 -4.20 16.44 -10.47
CA ILE A 101 -4.06 17.56 -11.40
C ILE A 101 -2.67 18.19 -11.32
N LYS A 102 -1.65 17.37 -11.56
CA LYS A 102 -0.23 17.75 -11.56
C LYS A 102 0.41 17.47 -12.92
N SER A 103 1.53 18.13 -13.19
CA SER A 103 2.36 17.78 -14.34
C SER A 103 3.01 16.40 -14.15
N PHE A 104 3.32 15.72 -15.23
CA PHE A 104 4.05 14.44 -15.21
C PHE A 104 5.41 14.56 -14.52
N GLU A 105 6.12 15.65 -14.76
CA GLU A 105 7.42 15.90 -14.14
C GLU A 105 7.30 16.04 -12.62
N THR A 106 6.35 16.82 -12.12
CA THR A 106 6.09 16.97 -10.69
C THR A 106 5.69 15.64 -10.05
N ALA A 107 4.76 14.92 -10.65
CA ALA A 107 4.32 13.61 -10.18
C ALA A 107 5.47 12.60 -10.13
N SER A 108 6.33 12.59 -11.16
CA SER A 108 7.49 11.70 -11.23
C SER A 108 8.51 11.98 -10.13
N GLN A 109 8.79 13.26 -9.86
CA GLN A 109 9.71 13.66 -8.80
C GLN A 109 9.15 13.29 -7.41
N GLU A 110 7.88 13.56 -7.16
CA GLU A 110 7.23 13.22 -5.89
C GLU A 110 7.21 11.71 -5.62
N ILE A 111 6.95 10.88 -6.65
CA ILE A 111 7.01 9.43 -6.51
C ILE A 111 8.41 8.98 -6.11
N LYS A 112 9.45 9.47 -6.79
CA LYS A 112 10.83 9.10 -6.48
C LYS A 112 11.20 9.45 -5.05
N ILE A 113 10.89 10.67 -4.61
CA ILE A 113 11.19 11.13 -3.25
C ILE A 113 10.45 10.27 -2.21
N ARG A 114 9.17 9.98 -2.44
CA ARG A 114 8.38 9.17 -1.52
C ARG A 114 8.88 7.72 -1.44
N GLU A 115 9.20 7.11 -2.57
CA GLU A 115 9.70 5.73 -2.61
C GLU A 115 11.08 5.60 -1.96
N GLU A 116 11.96 6.57 -2.17
CA GLU A 116 13.27 6.61 -1.49
C GLU A 116 13.12 6.78 0.02
N SER A 117 12.22 7.66 0.46
CA SER A 117 11.90 7.86 1.87
C SER A 117 11.33 6.60 2.51
N GLU A 118 10.35 5.96 1.87
CA GLU A 118 9.77 4.71 2.33
C GLU A 118 10.81 3.59 2.42
N ALA A 119 11.62 3.39 1.40
CA ALA A 119 12.65 2.35 1.38
C ALA A 119 13.68 2.56 2.51
N SER A 120 14.12 3.79 2.72
CA SER A 120 15.05 4.16 3.79
C SER A 120 14.45 3.90 5.18
N ARG A 121 13.23 4.37 5.43
CA ARG A 121 12.56 4.16 6.73
C ARG A 121 12.33 2.68 7.02
N TYR A 122 11.90 1.90 6.05
CA TYR A 122 11.61 0.47 6.24
C TYR A 122 12.88 -0.32 6.53
N LEU A 123 13.99 0.04 5.88
CA LEU A 123 15.28 -0.57 6.16
C LEU A 123 15.80 -0.19 7.56
N ASP A 124 15.75 1.10 7.89
CA ASP A 124 16.31 1.63 9.15
C ASP A 124 15.48 1.23 10.37
N ILE A 125 14.15 1.25 10.27
CA ILE A 125 13.24 0.98 11.38
C ILE A 125 13.00 -0.52 11.58
N HIS A 126 12.80 -1.26 10.48
CA HIS A 126 12.36 -2.66 10.52
C HIS A 126 13.36 -3.65 9.95
N ASN A 127 14.47 -3.20 9.39
CA ASN A 127 15.43 -4.04 8.64
C ASN A 127 14.73 -4.80 7.49
N ILE A 128 13.76 -4.16 6.83
CA ILE A 128 13.01 -4.71 5.71
C ILE A 128 13.49 -4.08 4.40
N ASP A 129 13.93 -4.91 3.46
CA ASP A 129 14.16 -4.51 2.08
C ASP A 129 12.86 -4.65 1.30
N ILE A 130 12.25 -3.50 0.93
CA ILE A 130 10.99 -3.46 0.18
C ILE A 130 11.09 -4.11 -1.22
N ASN A 131 12.29 -4.33 -1.73
CA ASN A 131 12.53 -4.99 -3.01
C ASN A 131 12.67 -6.51 -2.88
N ASN A 132 12.59 -7.06 -1.69
CA ASN A 132 12.52 -8.50 -1.49
C ASN A 132 11.07 -8.97 -1.63
N PHE A 133 10.79 -9.74 -2.67
CA PHE A 133 9.45 -10.23 -2.99
C PHE A 133 9.17 -11.67 -2.56
N ASP A 134 10.10 -12.31 -1.87
CA ASP A 134 10.01 -13.73 -1.49
C ASP A 134 8.83 -14.06 -0.57
N ILE A 135 8.32 -13.07 0.14
CA ILE A 135 7.19 -13.24 1.06
C ILE A 135 5.82 -13.26 0.37
N TYR A 136 5.76 -12.92 -0.92
CA TYR A 136 4.51 -12.81 -1.65
C TYR A 136 4.16 -14.08 -2.41
N ASP A 137 2.91 -14.48 -2.33
CA ASP A 137 2.37 -15.65 -3.03
C ASP A 137 2.02 -15.34 -4.48
N LEU A 138 1.67 -14.07 -4.77
CA LEU A 138 1.20 -13.64 -6.08
C LEU A 138 1.68 -12.23 -6.39
N MET A 139 2.09 -12.00 -7.64
CA MET A 139 2.48 -10.68 -8.13
C MET A 139 1.60 -10.28 -9.32
N LEU A 140 0.94 -9.13 -9.26
CA LEU A 140 -0.02 -8.68 -10.26
C LEU A 140 0.34 -7.31 -10.86
N ASN A 141 0.38 -7.26 -12.19
CA ASN A 141 0.59 -6.03 -12.94
C ASN A 141 -0.74 -5.28 -13.14
N THR A 142 -0.92 -4.18 -12.42
CA THR A 142 -2.14 -3.37 -12.47
C THR A 142 -2.27 -2.52 -13.74
N ASN A 143 -1.25 -2.49 -14.58
CA ASN A 143 -1.35 -1.91 -15.92
C ASN A 143 -2.00 -2.89 -16.91
N ARG A 144 -1.78 -4.20 -16.73
CA ARG A 144 -2.36 -5.24 -17.60
C ARG A 144 -3.79 -5.57 -17.22
N PHE A 145 -4.09 -5.63 -15.93
CA PHE A 145 -5.38 -6.04 -15.39
C PHE A 145 -6.10 -4.87 -14.72
N ASN A 146 -7.36 -4.66 -15.07
CA ASN A 146 -8.20 -3.68 -14.38
C ASN A 146 -8.60 -4.17 -12.97
N PRO A 147 -9.15 -3.32 -12.10
CA PRO A 147 -9.49 -3.70 -10.73
C PRO A 147 -10.45 -4.89 -10.61
N ASP A 148 -11.41 -5.01 -11.50
CA ASP A 148 -12.37 -6.13 -11.51
C ASP A 148 -11.69 -7.45 -11.88
N SER A 149 -10.84 -7.44 -12.91
CA SER A 149 -10.03 -8.60 -13.29
C SER A 149 -9.09 -9.03 -12.18
N ILE A 150 -8.44 -8.09 -11.51
CA ILE A 150 -7.58 -8.35 -10.35
C ILE A 150 -8.37 -9.04 -9.23
N ALA A 151 -9.55 -8.51 -8.89
CA ALA A 151 -10.41 -9.12 -7.89
C ALA A 151 -10.80 -10.56 -8.26
N ASN A 152 -11.13 -10.83 -9.52
CA ASN A 152 -11.46 -12.17 -10.01
C ASN A 152 -10.26 -13.14 -9.93
N ILE A 153 -9.06 -12.68 -10.25
CA ILE A 153 -7.84 -13.49 -10.10
C ILE A 153 -7.64 -13.85 -8.61
N ILE A 154 -7.78 -12.90 -7.72
CA ILE A 154 -7.64 -13.12 -6.28
C ILE A 154 -8.70 -14.10 -5.77
N LEU A 155 -9.96 -13.92 -6.17
CA LEU A 155 -11.05 -14.84 -5.79
C LEU A 155 -10.79 -16.26 -6.26
N THR A 156 -10.28 -16.42 -7.47
CA THR A 156 -9.90 -17.74 -8.00
C THR A 156 -8.73 -18.33 -7.22
N THR A 157 -7.74 -17.54 -6.88
CA THR A 157 -6.59 -17.96 -6.09
C THR A 157 -7.03 -18.44 -4.70
N LEU A 158 -7.93 -17.73 -4.03
CA LEU A 158 -8.47 -18.12 -2.72
C LEU A 158 -9.19 -19.48 -2.74
N LYS A 159 -9.70 -19.92 -3.88
CA LYS A 159 -10.36 -21.24 -4.02
C LYS A 159 -9.39 -22.40 -4.15
N VAL A 160 -8.13 -22.14 -4.49
CA VAL A 160 -7.13 -23.18 -4.79
C VAL A 160 -6.02 -23.28 -3.73
N ILE A 161 -6.09 -22.49 -2.70
CA ILE A 161 -5.13 -22.53 -1.58
C ILE A 161 -5.72 -23.20 -0.33
#